data_ffaf87f211696fbba75e9a54d570c83f
#
_entry.id   ffaf87f211696fbba75e9a54d570c83f
#
_cell.length_a   1.000
_cell.length_b   1.000
_cell.length_c   1.000
_cell.angle_alpha   90.00
_cell.angle_beta   90.00
_cell.angle_gamma   90.00
#
_symmetry.space_group_name_H-M   'P 1'
#
loop_
_entity.id
_entity.type
_entity.pdbx_description
1 polymer ?
#
loop_
_entity_poly.entity_id
_entity_poly.type
_entity_poly.pdbx_seq_one_letter_code
_entity_poly.pdbx_strand_id
1 'polypeptide(L)'
;MNLIDVKNLLFKYKMYSGEKEEVIEHTAIDNISLSIKKGDFVGILGHNGSGKSTLAKQLAALLKPSGGIIYVGGMDTAKEEQILDIRKTAGLVFQNPDNQLIGNIVEEDVAFGPENMGIPAEEIEMRITKALASTGMTAYREASPGALSGGQKQKIAISGV
;
A
#
# COMPACT_ATOMS: atom_id res chain seq x y z
N MET A 1 22.06 -0.48 -5.93
CA MET A 1 20.93 -1.11 -6.65
C MET A 1 19.67 -0.39 -6.23
N ASN A 2 18.85 0.07 -7.17
CA ASN A 2 17.60 0.73 -6.86
C ASN A 2 16.58 -0.30 -6.36
N LEU A 3 15.83 0.05 -5.33
CA LEU A 3 14.70 -0.75 -4.85
C LEU A 3 13.47 -0.51 -5.72
N ILE A 4 13.27 0.75 -6.14
CA ILE A 4 12.19 1.14 -7.04
C ILE A 4 12.80 1.87 -8.22
N ASP A 5 12.37 1.50 -9.43
CA ASP A 5 12.67 2.21 -10.68
C ASP A 5 11.37 2.46 -11.44
N VAL A 6 11.13 3.73 -11.77
CA VAL A 6 9.97 4.18 -12.54
C VAL A 6 10.47 4.87 -13.81
N LYS A 7 9.94 4.49 -14.96
CA LYS A 7 10.34 5.04 -16.27
C LYS A 7 9.13 5.44 -17.09
N ASN A 8 9.05 6.74 -17.42
CA ASN A 8 8.03 7.33 -18.28
C ASN A 8 6.60 6.93 -17.86
N LEU A 9 6.34 6.89 -16.54
CA LEU A 9 5.08 6.44 -15.99
C LEU A 9 3.92 7.33 -16.44
N LEU A 10 2.92 6.71 -17.04
CA LEU A 10 1.64 7.31 -17.38
C LEU A 10 0.52 6.53 -16.69
N PHE A 11 -0.43 7.26 -16.08
CA PHE A 11 -1.64 6.64 -15.57
C PHE A 11 -2.87 7.49 -15.81
N LYS A 12 -3.90 6.85 -16.36
CA LYS A 12 -5.19 7.45 -16.66
C LYS A 12 -6.31 6.68 -15.96
N TYR A 13 -7.15 7.39 -15.23
CA TYR A 13 -8.43 6.86 -14.77
C TYR A 13 -9.45 6.88 -15.90
N LYS A 14 -10.21 5.79 -16.05
CA LYS A 14 -11.35 5.73 -16.97
C LYS A 14 -12.63 5.90 -16.15
N MET A 15 -13.40 6.90 -16.49
CA MET A 15 -14.72 7.16 -15.91
C MET A 15 -15.77 6.94 -16.99
N TYR A 16 -16.88 6.30 -16.63
CA TYR A 16 -17.99 6.11 -17.53
C TYR A 16 -19.04 7.19 -17.24
N SER A 17 -19.43 7.96 -18.26
CA SER A 17 -20.53 8.91 -18.16
C SER A 17 -21.85 8.14 -18.24
N GLY A 18 -22.71 8.28 -17.20
CA GLY A 18 -23.88 7.40 -16.95
C GLY A 18 -24.99 7.40 -18.00
N GLU A 19 -24.98 8.26 -19.03
CA GLU A 19 -26.05 8.34 -20.03
C GLU A 19 -25.63 8.01 -21.47
N LYS A 20 -24.34 7.93 -21.79
CA LYS A 20 -23.86 7.80 -23.19
C LYS A 20 -22.79 6.75 -23.43
N GLU A 21 -22.45 5.89 -22.46
CA GLU A 21 -21.30 4.94 -22.57
C GLU A 21 -19.97 5.62 -23.01
N GLU A 22 -19.87 6.95 -22.89
CA GLU A 22 -18.65 7.65 -23.22
C GLU A 22 -17.61 7.43 -22.11
N VAL A 23 -16.44 6.94 -22.50
CA VAL A 23 -15.28 6.79 -21.60
C VAL A 23 -14.54 8.10 -21.53
N ILE A 24 -14.56 8.75 -20.37
CA ILE A 24 -13.77 9.95 -20.10
C ILE A 24 -12.47 9.50 -19.45
N GLU A 25 -11.33 9.82 -20.07
CA GLU A 25 -10.02 9.56 -19.50
C GLU A 25 -9.50 10.79 -18.74
N HIS A 26 -9.11 10.59 -17.48
CA HIS A 26 -8.44 11.61 -16.66
C HIS A 26 -7.00 11.20 -16.38
N THR A 27 -6.04 11.96 -16.88
CA THR A 27 -4.61 11.71 -16.64
C THR A 27 -4.24 12.13 -15.21
N ALA A 28 -3.89 11.16 -14.37
CA ALA A 28 -3.48 11.38 -12.99
C ALA A 28 -1.96 11.42 -12.82
N ILE A 29 -1.22 10.73 -13.69
CA ILE A 29 0.24 10.74 -13.75
C ILE A 29 0.64 10.87 -15.20
N ASP A 30 1.54 11.81 -15.49
CA ASP A 30 2.03 12.07 -16.85
C ASP A 30 3.55 12.07 -16.88
N ASN A 31 4.12 11.08 -17.56
CA ASN A 31 5.54 10.94 -17.89
C ASN A 31 6.52 11.13 -16.70
N ILE A 32 6.25 10.46 -15.57
CA ILE A 32 7.12 10.52 -14.41
C ILE A 32 8.19 9.44 -14.48
N SER A 33 9.44 9.83 -14.21
CA SER A 33 10.57 8.92 -14.02
C SER A 33 11.29 9.24 -12.73
N LEU A 34 11.54 8.21 -11.90
CA LEU A 34 12.26 8.34 -10.63
C LEU A 34 12.90 7.00 -10.24
N SER A 35 13.90 7.07 -9.36
CA SER A 35 14.52 5.89 -8.78
C SER A 35 14.70 6.09 -7.28
N ILE A 36 14.42 5.04 -6.48
CA ILE A 36 14.57 5.03 -5.02
C ILE A 36 15.50 3.88 -4.64
N LYS A 37 16.52 4.18 -3.86
CA LYS A 37 17.47 3.18 -3.36
C LYS A 37 16.96 2.54 -2.08
N LYS A 38 17.43 1.33 -1.78
CA LYS A 38 17.17 0.70 -0.48
C LYS A 38 17.72 1.56 0.65
N GLY A 39 16.88 1.88 1.63
CA GLY A 39 17.21 2.72 2.78
C GLY A 39 16.94 4.21 2.60
N ASP A 40 16.55 4.66 1.40
CA ASP A 40 16.14 6.05 1.21
C ASP A 40 14.84 6.37 1.95
N PHE A 41 14.76 7.58 2.49
CA PHE A 41 13.51 8.20 2.96
C PHE A 41 13.10 9.29 1.98
N VAL A 42 11.98 9.10 1.29
CA VAL A 42 11.54 9.96 0.18
C VAL A 42 10.24 10.66 0.51
N GLY A 43 10.23 11.99 0.48
CA GLY A 43 9.03 12.81 0.60
C GLY A 43 8.42 13.14 -0.78
N ILE A 44 7.12 12.87 -0.95
CA ILE A 44 6.36 13.27 -2.15
C ILE A 44 5.49 14.47 -1.81
N LEU A 45 5.80 15.63 -2.39
CA LEU A 45 5.10 16.89 -2.15
C LEU A 45 4.22 17.29 -3.34
N GLY A 46 3.12 17.96 -3.08
CA GLY A 46 2.20 18.46 -4.09
C GLY A 46 0.82 18.77 -3.52
N HIS A 47 0.02 19.55 -4.25
CA HIS A 47 -1.36 19.90 -3.88
C HIS A 47 -2.30 18.67 -3.91
N ASN A 48 -3.51 18.80 -3.36
CA ASN A 48 -4.52 17.74 -3.45
C ASN A 48 -4.90 17.50 -4.90
N GLY A 49 -5.02 16.22 -5.30
CA GLY A 49 -5.28 15.85 -6.69
C GLY A 49 -4.04 15.74 -7.59
N SER A 50 -2.82 16.04 -7.11
CA SER A 50 -1.59 15.98 -7.92
C SER A 50 -1.06 14.55 -8.23
N GLY A 51 -1.82 13.50 -7.93
CA GLY A 51 -1.43 12.12 -8.26
C GLY A 51 -0.60 11.38 -7.21
N LYS A 52 -0.27 11.98 -6.04
CA LYS A 52 0.57 11.34 -4.99
C LYS A 52 0.07 9.96 -4.56
N SER A 53 -1.21 9.87 -4.20
CA SER A 53 -1.82 8.60 -3.78
C SER A 53 -1.92 7.59 -4.94
N THR A 54 -2.08 8.08 -6.17
CA THR A 54 -2.08 7.24 -7.37
C THR A 54 -0.69 6.64 -7.60
N LEU A 55 0.37 7.45 -7.46
CA LEU A 55 1.75 6.97 -7.54
C LEU A 55 2.04 5.92 -6.46
N ALA A 56 1.69 6.19 -5.19
CA ALA A 56 1.88 5.23 -4.11
C ALA A 56 1.17 3.90 -4.38
N LYS A 57 -0.08 3.92 -4.86
CA LYS A 57 -0.83 2.70 -5.23
C LYS A 57 -0.17 1.93 -6.38
N GLN A 58 0.45 2.61 -7.33
CA GLN A 58 1.16 1.96 -8.43
C GLN A 58 2.47 1.32 -7.96
N LEU A 59 3.21 1.97 -7.06
CA LEU A 59 4.42 1.40 -6.47
C LEU A 59 4.14 0.14 -5.65
N ALA A 60 2.94 0.03 -5.05
CA ALA A 60 2.47 -1.17 -4.35
C ALA A 60 1.73 -2.18 -5.26
N ALA A 61 1.79 -2.03 -6.58
CA ALA A 61 1.10 -2.85 -7.57
C ALA A 61 -0.43 -3.03 -7.29
N LEU A 62 -1.08 -1.97 -6.76
CA LEU A 62 -2.53 -1.91 -6.62
C LEU A 62 -3.21 -1.34 -7.86
N LEU A 63 -2.47 -0.59 -8.68
CA LEU A 63 -2.91 -0.05 -9.95
C LEU A 63 -1.88 -0.40 -11.03
N LYS A 64 -2.35 -0.92 -12.16
CA LYS A 64 -1.50 -1.22 -13.30
C LYS A 64 -1.23 0.06 -14.12
N PRO A 65 0.01 0.37 -14.50
CA PRO A 65 0.32 1.51 -15.36
C PRO A 65 -0.48 1.52 -16.66
N SER A 66 -0.90 2.71 -17.11
CA SER A 66 -1.46 2.90 -18.46
C SER A 66 -0.35 2.99 -19.51
N GLY A 67 0.86 3.34 -19.09
CA GLY A 67 2.07 3.40 -19.90
C GLY A 67 3.30 3.58 -19.05
N GLY A 68 4.48 3.35 -19.61
CA GLY A 68 5.73 3.31 -18.87
C GLY A 68 5.92 2.00 -18.12
N ILE A 69 6.91 1.95 -17.25
CA ILE A 69 7.30 0.73 -16.52
C ILE A 69 7.64 1.08 -15.07
N ILE A 70 7.23 0.22 -14.13
CA ILE A 70 7.63 0.29 -12.72
C ILE A 70 8.26 -1.04 -12.32
N TYR A 71 9.47 -0.97 -11.77
CA TYR A 71 10.12 -2.10 -11.13
C TYR A 71 10.19 -1.88 -9.62
N VAL A 72 9.82 -2.90 -8.83
CA VAL A 72 9.94 -2.95 -7.37
C VAL A 72 10.74 -4.19 -7.00
N GLY A 73 11.90 -4.01 -6.38
CA GLY A 73 12.81 -5.13 -6.09
C GLY A 73 13.26 -5.89 -7.34
N GLY A 74 13.28 -5.23 -8.52
CA GLY A 74 13.57 -5.85 -9.81
C GLY A 74 12.37 -6.55 -10.48
N MET A 75 11.20 -6.58 -9.83
CA MET A 75 9.96 -7.17 -10.34
C MET A 75 9.11 -6.11 -11.06
N ASP A 76 8.51 -6.47 -12.19
CA ASP A 76 7.67 -5.59 -13.00
C ASP A 76 6.22 -5.57 -12.50
N THR A 77 5.71 -4.40 -12.10
CA THR A 77 4.34 -4.25 -11.57
C THR A 77 3.24 -4.51 -12.60
N ALA A 78 3.56 -4.60 -13.88
CA ALA A 78 2.60 -4.94 -14.94
C ALA A 78 2.39 -6.45 -15.09
N LYS A 79 3.27 -7.28 -14.51
CA LYS A 79 3.23 -8.75 -14.59
C LYS A 79 2.44 -9.35 -13.44
N GLU A 80 1.30 -9.98 -13.75
CA GLU A 80 0.37 -10.53 -12.77
C GLU A 80 1.02 -11.59 -11.86
N GLU A 81 1.88 -12.42 -12.40
CA GLU A 81 2.62 -13.44 -11.67
C GLU A 81 3.59 -12.90 -10.61
N GLN A 82 3.98 -11.62 -10.71
CA GLN A 82 4.91 -10.97 -9.78
C GLN A 82 4.20 -10.12 -8.72
N ILE A 83 2.89 -9.88 -8.85
CA ILE A 83 2.14 -8.96 -7.98
C ILE A 83 2.22 -9.36 -6.51
N LEU A 84 2.08 -10.65 -6.19
CA LEU A 84 2.14 -11.12 -4.80
C LEU A 84 3.50 -10.85 -4.16
N ASP A 85 4.58 -11.10 -4.88
CA ASP A 85 5.94 -10.90 -4.36
C ASP A 85 6.30 -9.40 -4.28
N ILE A 86 5.74 -8.58 -5.18
CA ILE A 86 5.84 -7.13 -5.09
C ILE A 86 5.13 -6.63 -3.82
N ARG A 87 3.92 -7.11 -3.52
CA ARG A 87 3.17 -6.71 -2.32
C ARG A 87 3.81 -7.16 -1.01
N LYS A 88 4.56 -8.27 -1.02
CA LYS A 88 5.42 -8.68 0.11
C LYS A 88 6.62 -7.75 0.29
N THR A 89 7.04 -7.05 -0.77
CA THR A 89 8.21 -6.16 -0.77
C THR A 89 7.83 -4.71 -0.49
N ALA A 90 6.68 -4.28 -0.97
CA ALA A 90 6.19 -2.89 -0.90
C ALA A 90 4.80 -2.85 -0.28
N GLY A 91 4.75 -2.68 1.04
CA GLY A 91 3.50 -2.44 1.76
C GLY A 91 2.97 -1.03 1.55
N LEU A 92 1.65 -0.86 1.64
CA LEU A 92 0.98 0.43 1.55
C LEU A 92 0.09 0.68 2.76
N VAL A 93 0.32 1.81 3.43
CA VAL A 93 -0.59 2.32 4.47
C VAL A 93 -1.48 3.39 3.84
N PHE A 94 -2.81 3.23 3.97
CA PHE A 94 -3.78 4.18 3.44
C PHE A 94 -3.86 5.46 4.28
N GLN A 95 -4.26 6.57 3.65
CA GLN A 95 -4.41 7.86 4.31
C GLN A 95 -5.44 7.83 5.44
N ASN A 96 -6.55 7.12 5.26
CA ASN A 96 -7.55 6.90 6.29
C ASN A 96 -7.42 5.46 6.84
N PRO A 97 -7.01 5.28 8.10
CA PRO A 97 -6.87 3.96 8.70
C PRO A 97 -8.19 3.20 8.82
N ASP A 98 -9.34 3.87 8.92
CA ASP A 98 -10.65 3.21 8.95
C ASP A 98 -10.96 2.42 7.67
N ASN A 99 -10.32 2.77 6.54
CA ASN A 99 -10.46 2.02 5.29
C ASN A 99 -9.54 0.77 5.23
N GLN A 100 -8.66 0.60 6.20
CA GLN A 100 -7.67 -0.48 6.24
C GLN A 100 -7.98 -1.50 7.33
N LEU A 101 -8.51 -1.05 8.48
CA LEU A 101 -8.84 -1.90 9.63
C LEU A 101 -10.19 -2.57 9.40
N ILE A 102 -10.20 -3.91 9.39
CA ILE A 102 -11.38 -4.75 9.09
C ILE A 102 -11.66 -5.78 10.19
N GLY A 103 -10.70 -6.05 11.08
CA GLY A 103 -10.82 -6.98 12.19
C GLY A 103 -11.71 -6.46 13.31
N ASN A 104 -12.23 -7.36 14.15
CA ASN A 104 -12.96 -7.00 15.35
C ASN A 104 -12.02 -6.55 16.48
N ILE A 105 -10.81 -7.09 16.49
CA ILE A 105 -9.73 -6.74 17.40
C ILE A 105 -8.45 -6.44 16.61
N VAL A 106 -7.56 -5.66 17.23
CA VAL A 106 -6.29 -5.22 16.64
C VAL A 106 -5.42 -6.38 16.15
N GLU A 107 -5.38 -7.47 16.91
CA GLU A 107 -4.61 -8.65 16.54
C GLU A 107 -5.00 -9.22 15.18
N GLU A 108 -6.31 -9.31 14.89
CA GLU A 108 -6.82 -9.81 13.62
C GLU A 108 -6.37 -8.95 12.44
N ASP A 109 -6.36 -7.62 12.61
CA ASP A 109 -5.88 -6.70 11.56
C ASP A 109 -4.39 -6.89 11.27
N VAL A 110 -3.57 -7.10 12.29
CA VAL A 110 -2.13 -7.32 12.14
C VAL A 110 -1.82 -8.71 11.59
N ALA A 111 -2.63 -9.72 11.94
CA ALA A 111 -2.52 -11.09 11.45
C ALA A 111 -2.91 -11.23 9.97
N PHE A 112 -3.81 -10.38 9.49
CA PHE A 112 -4.49 -10.52 8.19
C PHE A 112 -3.52 -10.68 7.01
N GLY A 113 -2.46 -9.86 6.96
CA GLY A 113 -1.43 -9.96 5.91
C GLY A 113 -0.70 -11.31 5.93
N PRO A 114 -0.06 -11.68 7.05
CA PRO A 114 0.63 -12.97 7.20
C PRO A 114 -0.27 -14.20 6.97
N GLU A 115 -1.52 -14.17 7.42
CA GLU A 115 -2.48 -15.25 7.19
C GLU A 115 -2.77 -15.45 5.70
N ASN A 116 -3.02 -14.38 4.97
CA ASN A 116 -3.24 -14.41 3.52
C ASN A 116 -1.99 -14.86 2.74
N MET A 117 -0.80 -14.73 3.33
CA MET A 117 0.45 -15.23 2.76
C MET A 117 0.71 -16.70 3.11
N GLY A 118 -0.15 -17.35 3.90
CA GLY A 118 0.01 -18.75 4.31
C GLY A 118 1.16 -18.95 5.29
N ILE A 119 1.51 -17.96 6.10
CA ILE A 119 2.55 -18.05 7.13
C ILE A 119 2.06 -18.98 8.26
N PRO A 120 2.93 -19.87 8.82
CA PRO A 120 2.56 -20.72 9.95
C PRO A 120 2.13 -19.91 11.18
N ALA A 121 1.15 -20.43 11.94
CA ALA A 121 0.54 -19.74 13.07
C ALA A 121 1.57 -19.28 14.13
N GLU A 122 2.56 -20.12 14.44
CA GLU A 122 3.62 -19.78 15.40
C GLU A 122 4.46 -18.57 14.93
N GLU A 123 4.71 -18.47 13.63
CA GLU A 123 5.44 -17.34 13.06
C GLU A 123 4.56 -16.07 13.01
N ILE A 124 3.25 -16.22 12.74
CA ILE A 124 2.28 -15.11 12.78
C ILE A 124 2.28 -14.49 14.17
N GLU A 125 2.21 -15.29 15.23
CA GLU A 125 2.23 -14.83 16.62
C GLU A 125 3.48 -13.98 16.93
N MET A 126 4.66 -14.45 16.50
CA MET A 126 5.91 -13.69 16.66
C MET A 126 5.88 -12.36 15.88
N ARG A 127 5.35 -12.36 14.67
CA ARG A 127 5.24 -11.17 13.83
C ARG A 127 4.32 -10.14 14.43
N ILE A 128 3.13 -10.54 14.90
CA ILE A 128 2.17 -9.66 15.60
C ILE A 128 2.82 -9.00 16.81
N THR A 129 3.41 -9.81 17.69
CA THR A 129 4.07 -9.31 18.90
C THR A 129 5.15 -8.28 18.57
N LYS A 130 6.00 -8.56 17.57
CA LYS A 130 7.06 -7.66 17.13
C LYS A 130 6.51 -6.37 16.49
N ALA A 131 5.50 -6.49 15.63
CA ALA A 131 4.89 -5.35 14.93
C ALA A 131 4.22 -4.38 15.92
N LEU A 132 3.41 -4.90 16.85
CA LEU A 132 2.77 -4.09 17.88
C LEU A 132 3.77 -3.46 18.84
N ALA A 133 4.85 -4.15 19.20
CA ALA A 133 5.91 -3.59 20.01
C ALA A 133 6.62 -2.42 19.30
N SER A 134 6.90 -2.54 18.00
CA SER A 134 7.60 -1.52 17.20
C SER A 134 6.80 -0.21 17.10
N THR A 135 5.47 -0.27 17.14
CA THR A 135 4.58 0.90 17.08
C THR A 135 4.10 1.37 18.45
N GLY A 136 4.48 0.66 19.54
CA GLY A 136 4.05 0.94 20.91
C GLY A 136 2.57 0.62 21.14
N MET A 137 2.04 -0.37 20.43
CA MET A 137 0.62 -0.73 20.49
C MET A 137 0.33 -2.08 21.18
N THR A 138 1.31 -2.70 21.84
CA THR A 138 1.17 -4.01 22.51
C THR A 138 0.00 -4.08 23.49
N ALA A 139 -0.24 -3.00 24.26
CA ALA A 139 -1.33 -2.95 25.23
C ALA A 139 -2.74 -2.93 24.61
N TYR A 140 -2.82 -2.72 23.31
CA TYR A 140 -4.08 -2.62 22.55
C TYR A 140 -4.38 -3.86 21.71
N ARG A 141 -3.60 -4.93 21.86
CA ARG A 141 -3.68 -6.15 21.05
C ARG A 141 -5.11 -6.70 20.93
N GLU A 142 -5.83 -6.77 22.06
CA GLU A 142 -7.20 -7.29 22.14
C GLU A 142 -8.28 -6.20 22.05
N ALA A 143 -7.88 -4.95 21.86
CA ALA A 143 -8.82 -3.84 21.77
C ALA A 143 -9.56 -3.84 20.44
N SER A 144 -10.82 -3.39 20.44
CA SER A 144 -11.54 -3.12 19.20
C SER A 144 -10.97 -1.88 18.52
N PRO A 145 -10.71 -1.92 17.19
CA PRO A 145 -10.28 -0.73 16.43
C PRO A 145 -11.21 0.47 16.59
N GLY A 146 -12.52 0.22 16.80
CA GLY A 146 -13.51 1.27 17.05
C GLY A 146 -13.28 2.08 18.32
N ALA A 147 -12.61 1.51 19.34
CA ALA A 147 -12.29 2.16 20.60
C ALA A 147 -10.99 3.00 20.55
N LEU A 148 -10.25 2.96 19.44
CA LEU A 148 -8.97 3.62 19.31
C LEU A 148 -9.09 5.04 18.74
N SER A 149 -8.20 5.93 19.18
CA SER A 149 -8.03 7.25 18.54
C SER A 149 -7.49 7.11 17.11
N GLY A 150 -7.69 8.14 16.26
CA GLY A 150 -7.19 8.13 14.88
C GLY A 150 -5.69 7.88 14.77
N GLY A 151 -4.88 8.46 15.68
CA GLY A 151 -3.43 8.21 15.71
C GLY A 151 -3.08 6.78 16.12
N GLN A 152 -3.84 6.16 17.03
CA GLN A 152 -3.67 4.76 17.41
C GLN A 152 -4.05 3.83 16.24
N LYS A 153 -5.17 4.08 15.57
CA LYS A 153 -5.59 3.35 14.37
C LYS A 153 -4.51 3.40 13.28
N GLN A 154 -3.88 4.57 13.10
CA GLN A 154 -2.80 4.70 12.10
C GLN A 154 -1.57 3.89 12.47
N LYS A 155 -1.20 3.82 13.76
CA LYS A 155 -0.14 2.94 14.25
C LYS A 155 -0.45 1.47 14.03
N ILE A 156 -1.71 1.03 14.25
CA ILE A 156 -2.13 -0.33 13.94
C ILE A 156 -2.07 -0.61 12.45
N ALA A 157 -2.55 0.30 11.61
CA ALA A 157 -2.44 0.17 10.15
C ALA A 157 -0.98 0.02 9.67
N ILE A 158 -0.04 0.70 10.34
CA ILE A 158 1.41 0.52 10.09
C ILE A 158 1.89 -0.85 10.59
N SER A 159 1.36 -1.35 11.71
CA SER A 159 1.74 -2.66 12.25
C SER A 159 1.31 -3.82 11.36
N GLY A 160 0.26 -3.65 10.57
CA GLY A 160 -0.28 -4.68 9.66
C GLY A 160 0.40 -4.73 8.27
N VAL A 161 1.49 -3.94 8.07
CA VAL A 161 2.20 -3.82 6.76
C VAL A 161 3.69 -4.27 6.87
#